data_cd74599196c9283c5dae870d59712c3a
#
_entry.id   cd74599196c9283c5dae870d59712c3a
#
_cell.length_a   1.000
_cell.length_b   1.000
_cell.length_c   1.000
_cell.angle_alpha   90.00
_cell.angle_beta   90.00
_cell.angle_gamma   90.00
#
_symmetry.space_group_name_H-M   'P 1'
#
loop_
_entity.id
_entity.type
_entity.pdbx_description
1 polymer ?
#
loop_
_entity_poly.entity_id
_entity_poly.type
_entity_poly.pdbx_seq_one_letter_code
_entity_poly.pdbx_strand_id
1 'polypeptide(L)'
;MKRKFIIPVSCLILLSLCGCVSTLIGEKTASAVSPPKTATFSFDLSTPGADAGKLTVQCRQPTYQLSVEKYAIKIDSNSPLVVSKQSDVDVKLDAGKHSLKFYAVSSKPEDSEKVSYGEPTKKEIVIIKDQEQKLKYTGPYRLFGEGKVEVIQ
;
A
#
# COMPACT_ATOMS: atom_id res chain seq x y z
N MET A 1 69.13 -43.53 12.19
CA MET A 1 68.79 -42.17 12.58
C MET A 1 67.30 -41.98 12.41
N LYS A 2 66.51 -41.98 13.50
CA LYS A 2 65.07 -41.81 13.48
C LYS A 2 64.74 -40.31 13.71
N ARG A 3 64.28 -39.61 12.68
CA ARG A 3 63.82 -38.22 12.83
C ARG A 3 62.34 -38.24 13.33
N LYS A 4 62.13 -37.78 14.55
CA LYS A 4 60.82 -37.55 15.13
C LYS A 4 60.28 -36.26 14.55
N PHE A 5 59.14 -36.31 13.81
CA PHE A 5 58.37 -35.16 13.40
C PHE A 5 57.58 -34.68 14.62
N ILE A 6 57.98 -33.56 15.14
CA ILE A 6 57.20 -32.84 16.15
C ILE A 6 56.24 -31.93 15.37
N ILE A 7 54.96 -32.29 15.33
CA ILE A 7 53.90 -31.43 14.81
C ILE A 7 53.64 -30.38 15.90
N PRO A 8 53.77 -29.08 15.62
CA PRO A 8 53.54 -28.06 16.64
C PRO A 8 52.04 -28.01 16.96
N VAL A 9 51.75 -28.14 18.26
CA VAL A 9 50.42 -28.13 18.85
C VAL A 9 49.65 -26.80 18.58
N SER A 10 50.38 -25.79 18.10
CA SER A 10 49.76 -24.46 17.76
C SER A 10 48.78 -24.48 16.60
N CYS A 11 48.80 -25.50 15.72
CA CYS A 11 47.85 -25.51 14.58
C CYS A 11 46.47 -26.04 14.95
N LEU A 12 46.33 -26.76 16.07
CA LEU A 12 45.04 -27.33 16.48
C LEU A 12 44.13 -26.32 17.19
N ILE A 13 44.69 -25.24 17.76
CA ILE A 13 43.92 -24.24 18.50
C ILE A 13 43.24 -23.23 17.56
N LEU A 14 43.81 -23.00 16.37
CA LEU A 14 43.24 -22.06 15.39
C LEU A 14 42.00 -22.62 14.65
N LEU A 15 41.85 -23.93 14.57
CA LEU A 15 40.68 -24.56 13.94
C LEU A 15 39.46 -24.60 14.86
N SER A 16 39.65 -24.49 16.18
CA SER A 16 38.55 -24.48 17.14
C SER A 16 37.88 -23.13 17.28
N LEU A 17 38.54 -22.04 16.89
CA LEU A 17 37.95 -20.68 16.97
C LEU A 17 37.14 -20.28 15.72
N CYS A 18 37.35 -20.97 14.59
CA CYS A 18 36.59 -20.70 13.37
C CYS A 18 35.19 -21.30 13.40
N GLY A 19 34.90 -22.28 14.26
CA GLY A 19 33.62 -22.93 14.42
C GLY A 19 32.60 -22.12 15.24
N CYS A 20 33.06 -21.20 16.10
CA CYS A 20 32.15 -20.42 16.98
C CYS A 20 31.70 -19.11 16.36
N VAL A 21 32.31 -18.63 15.28
CA VAL A 21 31.89 -17.39 14.62
C VAL A 21 30.73 -17.64 13.65
N SER A 22 30.59 -18.87 13.14
CA SER A 22 29.49 -19.21 12.23
C SER A 22 28.13 -19.36 12.92
N THR A 23 28.09 -19.51 14.23
CA THR A 23 26.82 -19.62 15.00
C THR A 23 26.29 -18.28 15.51
N LEU A 24 27.06 -17.20 15.44
CA LEU A 24 26.61 -15.86 15.84
C LEU A 24 26.10 -14.99 14.69
N ILE A 25 26.20 -15.48 13.43
CA ILE A 25 25.55 -14.87 12.25
C ILE A 25 24.30 -15.67 11.86
N GLY A 26 23.94 -16.64 12.70
CA GLY A 26 22.71 -17.38 12.58
C GLY A 26 21.55 -16.56 13.11
N GLU A 27 20.56 -16.43 12.28
CA GLU A 27 19.18 -16.11 12.64
C GLU A 27 18.94 -14.74 13.26
N LYS A 28 19.25 -13.66 12.56
CA LYS A 28 18.20 -12.70 12.37
C LYS A 28 17.15 -13.43 11.54
N THR A 29 16.28 -14.17 12.21
CA THR A 29 14.96 -14.50 11.70
C THR A 29 14.44 -13.20 11.15
N ALA A 30 14.36 -13.11 9.82
CA ALA A 30 13.60 -12.07 9.18
C ALA A 30 12.23 -12.21 9.83
N SER A 31 11.92 -11.32 10.77
CA SER A 31 10.57 -11.19 11.30
C SER A 31 9.74 -11.02 10.06
N ALA A 32 8.98 -12.04 9.71
CA ALA A 32 8.09 -11.97 8.57
C ALA A 32 7.21 -10.77 8.86
N VAL A 33 7.54 -9.64 8.24
CA VAL A 33 6.74 -8.43 8.33
C VAL A 33 5.41 -8.85 7.77
N SER A 34 4.45 -9.09 8.65
CA SER A 34 3.10 -9.43 8.24
C SER A 34 2.67 -8.37 7.23
N PRO A 35 2.15 -8.78 6.07
CA PRO A 35 1.73 -7.81 5.06
C PRO A 35 0.79 -6.81 5.73
N PRO A 36 0.92 -5.51 5.44
CA PRO A 36 0.12 -4.48 6.06
C PRO A 36 -1.36 -4.85 5.89
N LYS A 37 -2.08 -4.89 7.01
CA LYS A 37 -3.50 -5.28 7.03
C LYS A 37 -4.27 -4.29 6.18
N THR A 38 -4.87 -4.76 5.09
CA THR A 38 -5.71 -3.94 4.21
C THR A 38 -7.04 -3.66 4.93
N ALA A 39 -7.39 -2.39 5.06
CA ALA A 39 -8.69 -1.99 5.58
C ALA A 39 -9.74 -2.04 4.46
N THR A 40 -10.96 -2.44 4.79
CA THR A 40 -12.09 -2.42 3.85
C THR A 40 -13.11 -1.37 4.29
N PHE A 41 -13.55 -0.55 3.36
CA PHE A 41 -14.58 0.47 3.54
C PHE A 41 -15.71 0.23 2.55
N SER A 42 -16.96 0.44 2.98
CA SER A 42 -18.13 0.30 2.12
C SER A 42 -18.99 1.55 2.21
N PHE A 43 -19.41 2.05 1.06
CA PHE A 43 -20.25 3.24 0.93
C PHE A 43 -21.40 2.97 -0.04
N ASP A 44 -22.57 3.50 0.25
CA ASP A 44 -23.70 3.51 -0.67
C ASP A 44 -23.99 4.96 -1.09
N LEU A 45 -23.72 5.27 -2.34
CA LEU A 45 -23.96 6.57 -2.97
C LEU A 45 -25.05 6.47 -4.06
N SER A 46 -25.73 5.32 -4.14
CA SER A 46 -26.79 5.12 -5.12
C SER A 46 -28.08 5.83 -4.71
N THR A 47 -28.83 6.30 -5.70
CA THR A 47 -30.16 6.85 -5.51
C THR A 47 -31.13 5.70 -5.17
N PRO A 48 -32.00 5.84 -4.13
CA PRO A 48 -32.97 4.81 -3.81
C PRO A 48 -33.86 4.46 -5.01
N GLY A 49 -33.89 3.20 -5.39
CA GLY A 49 -34.71 2.71 -6.51
C GLY A 49 -34.09 2.87 -7.90
N ALA A 50 -32.93 3.48 -8.03
CA ALA A 50 -32.20 3.54 -9.28
C ALA A 50 -31.48 2.22 -9.58
N ASP A 51 -31.25 1.96 -10.87
CA ASP A 51 -30.35 0.90 -11.29
C ASP A 51 -28.93 1.19 -10.80
N ALA A 52 -28.31 0.27 -10.12
CA ALA A 52 -27.00 0.46 -9.52
C ALA A 52 -26.03 -0.68 -9.86
N GLY A 53 -24.75 -0.36 -9.82
CA GLY A 53 -23.65 -1.32 -9.87
C GLY A 53 -22.65 -1.06 -8.77
N LYS A 54 -21.59 -1.87 -8.73
CA LYS A 54 -20.55 -1.80 -7.72
C LYS A 54 -19.22 -1.32 -8.32
N LEU A 55 -18.59 -0.39 -7.63
CA LEU A 55 -17.22 0.02 -7.88
C LEU A 55 -16.35 -0.43 -6.72
N THR A 56 -15.32 -1.22 -6.99
CA THR A 56 -14.28 -1.55 -6.00
C THR A 56 -12.99 -0.83 -6.35
N VAL A 57 -12.47 -0.04 -5.43
CA VAL A 57 -11.20 0.67 -5.58
C VAL A 57 -10.18 0.13 -4.61
N GLN A 58 -9.12 -0.45 -5.14
CA GLN A 58 -7.97 -0.87 -4.35
C GLN A 58 -6.97 0.28 -4.22
N CYS A 59 -6.93 0.91 -3.07
CA CYS A 59 -5.95 1.95 -2.76
C CYS A 59 -4.64 1.31 -2.33
N ARG A 60 -3.54 1.67 -3.00
CA ARG A 60 -2.21 1.11 -2.72
C ARG A 60 -1.18 2.24 -2.62
N GLN A 61 -0.26 2.08 -1.71
CA GLN A 61 0.85 3.00 -1.53
C GLN A 61 2.03 2.59 -2.41
N PRO A 62 2.69 3.51 -3.12
CA PRO A 62 3.97 3.22 -3.74
C PRO A 62 5.06 2.95 -2.69
N THR A 63 6.07 2.17 -3.05
CA THR A 63 7.07 1.61 -2.12
C THR A 63 7.84 2.65 -1.28
N TYR A 64 7.96 3.89 -1.77
CA TYR A 64 8.78 4.94 -1.14
C TYR A 64 8.01 6.23 -0.83
N GLN A 65 6.73 6.12 -0.46
CA GLN A 65 5.93 7.29 -0.11
C GLN A 65 6.01 7.59 1.39
N LEU A 66 6.60 8.71 1.76
CA LEU A 66 6.82 9.08 3.17
C LEU A 66 5.82 10.12 3.71
N SER A 67 5.22 10.94 2.84
CA SER A 67 4.46 12.14 3.26
C SER A 67 2.95 12.05 3.11
N VAL A 68 2.42 10.94 2.58
CA VAL A 68 0.99 10.75 2.38
C VAL A 68 0.45 9.78 3.42
N GLU A 69 -0.55 10.19 4.16
CA GLU A 69 -1.15 9.39 5.22
C GLU A 69 -2.43 8.69 4.78
N LYS A 70 -3.22 9.38 3.98
CA LYS A 70 -4.54 8.93 3.52
C LYS A 70 -4.74 9.26 2.06
N TYR A 71 -5.76 8.66 1.46
CA TYR A 71 -6.27 9.04 0.16
C TYR A 71 -7.70 9.56 0.30
N ALA A 72 -8.09 10.45 -0.60
CA ALA A 72 -9.48 10.87 -0.73
C ALA A 72 -9.98 10.54 -2.13
N ILE A 73 -11.14 9.93 -2.23
CA ILE A 73 -11.82 9.58 -3.48
C ILE A 73 -13.06 10.46 -3.57
N LYS A 74 -13.08 11.36 -4.52
CA LYS A 74 -14.26 12.16 -4.84
C LYS A 74 -14.94 11.58 -6.07
N ILE A 75 -16.22 11.28 -5.94
CA ILE A 75 -17.07 10.73 -7.00
C ILE A 75 -18.11 11.80 -7.34
N ASP A 76 -18.06 12.29 -8.57
CA ASP A 76 -18.89 13.37 -9.07
C ASP A 76 -18.86 14.62 -8.16
N SER A 77 -20.03 15.09 -7.72
CA SER A 77 -20.19 16.23 -6.80
C SER A 77 -20.20 15.82 -5.32
N ASN A 78 -20.14 14.52 -5.00
CA ASN A 78 -20.23 14.04 -3.62
C ASN A 78 -19.04 14.50 -2.77
N SER A 79 -19.21 14.46 -1.45
CA SER A 79 -18.13 14.71 -0.51
C SER A 79 -17.02 13.66 -0.67
N PRO A 80 -15.74 14.03 -0.53
CA PRO A 80 -14.64 13.07 -0.65
C PRO A 80 -14.70 11.96 0.40
N LEU A 81 -14.54 10.72 -0.03
CA LEU A 81 -14.38 9.55 0.84
C LEU A 81 -12.90 9.45 1.25
N VAL A 82 -12.62 9.68 2.53
CA VAL A 82 -11.24 9.64 3.04
C VAL A 82 -10.95 8.25 3.59
N VAL A 83 -9.91 7.62 3.06
CA VAL A 83 -9.55 6.23 3.35
C VAL A 83 -8.05 6.10 3.64
N SER A 84 -7.66 4.98 4.26
CA SER A 84 -6.25 4.70 4.48
C SER A 84 -5.53 4.37 3.16
N LYS A 85 -4.21 4.59 3.13
CA LYS A 85 -3.36 4.36 1.95
C LYS A 85 -3.19 2.88 1.56
N GLN A 86 -3.65 1.96 2.41
CA GLN A 86 -3.75 0.54 2.14
C GLN A 86 -5.16 0.10 2.46
N SER A 87 -6.07 0.24 1.48
CA SER A 87 -7.48 -0.08 1.68
C SER A 87 -8.13 -0.56 0.39
N ASP A 88 -9.19 -1.32 0.56
CA ASP A 88 -10.16 -1.65 -0.47
C ASP A 88 -11.46 -0.89 -0.17
N VAL A 89 -11.98 -0.21 -1.17
CA VAL A 89 -13.15 0.66 -1.04
C VAL A 89 -14.23 0.17 -1.97
N ASP A 90 -15.32 -0.29 -1.41
CA ASP A 90 -16.51 -0.71 -2.15
C ASP A 90 -17.52 0.43 -2.16
N VAL A 91 -17.96 0.82 -3.34
CA VAL A 91 -18.94 1.88 -3.51
C VAL A 91 -20.07 1.39 -4.40
N LYS A 92 -21.30 1.49 -3.92
CA LYS A 92 -22.50 1.30 -4.74
C LYS A 92 -22.85 2.62 -5.40
N LEU A 93 -23.02 2.63 -6.72
CA LEU A 93 -23.27 3.80 -7.56
C LEU A 93 -24.41 3.54 -8.52
N ASP A 94 -25.12 4.58 -8.91
CA ASP A 94 -26.08 4.48 -10.00
C ASP A 94 -25.42 4.00 -11.30
N ALA A 95 -26.17 3.33 -12.15
CA ALA A 95 -25.67 2.96 -13.48
C ALA A 95 -25.50 4.24 -14.32
N GLY A 96 -24.35 4.39 -14.98
CA GLY A 96 -24.08 5.55 -15.80
C GLY A 96 -22.61 5.97 -15.79
N LYS A 97 -22.34 7.16 -16.30
CA LYS A 97 -21.02 7.77 -16.34
C LYS A 97 -20.72 8.49 -15.03
N HIS A 98 -19.54 8.25 -14.47
CA HIS A 98 -19.06 8.87 -13.24
C HIS A 98 -17.67 9.44 -13.43
N SER A 99 -17.41 10.59 -12.79
CA SER A 99 -16.10 11.21 -12.73
C SER A 99 -15.46 10.95 -11.38
N LEU A 100 -14.30 10.34 -11.37
CA LEU A 100 -13.52 10.06 -10.17
C LEU A 100 -12.33 11.00 -10.07
N LYS A 101 -12.07 11.51 -8.86
CA LYS A 101 -10.87 12.28 -8.54
C LYS A 101 -10.23 11.67 -7.31
N PHE A 102 -8.98 11.27 -7.44
CA PHE A 102 -8.18 10.68 -6.38
C PHE A 102 -7.16 11.71 -5.89
N TYR A 103 -7.08 11.90 -4.60
CA TYR A 103 -6.17 12.83 -3.96
C TYR A 103 -5.27 12.11 -2.96
N ALA A 104 -4.01 12.51 -2.90
CA ALA A 104 -3.18 12.24 -1.76
C ALA A 104 -3.49 13.26 -0.65
N VAL A 105 -3.62 12.80 0.58
CA VAL A 105 -3.99 13.63 1.72
C VAL A 105 -2.89 13.58 2.75
N SER A 106 -2.43 14.76 3.18
CA SER A 106 -1.49 14.91 4.29
C SER A 106 -2.09 15.84 5.32
N SER A 107 -2.02 15.46 6.58
CA SER A 107 -2.30 16.33 7.71
C SER A 107 -0.97 16.71 8.38
N LYS A 108 -0.79 17.98 8.67
CA LYS A 108 0.32 18.37 9.54
C LYS A 108 -0.07 18.03 10.98
N PRO A 109 0.83 17.42 11.78
CA PRO A 109 0.53 17.07 13.18
C PRO A 109 0.10 18.27 14.03
N GLU A 110 0.55 19.46 13.66
CA GLU A 110 0.32 20.72 14.38
C GLU A 110 -1.03 21.37 14.07
N ASP A 111 -1.66 20.98 12.94
CA ASP A 111 -2.89 21.57 12.43
C ASP A 111 -3.83 20.45 11.96
N SER A 112 -4.44 19.73 12.89
CA SER A 112 -5.37 18.62 12.56
C SER A 112 -6.57 19.07 11.72
N GLU A 113 -6.87 20.37 11.65
CA GLU A 113 -7.96 20.95 10.87
C GLU A 113 -7.55 21.31 9.43
N LYS A 114 -6.26 21.45 9.13
CA LYS A 114 -5.78 21.80 7.78
C LYS A 114 -5.33 20.57 7.04
N VAL A 115 -6.26 20.00 6.29
CA VAL A 115 -5.98 18.90 5.36
C VAL A 115 -5.43 19.47 4.06
N SER A 116 -4.23 19.07 3.68
CA SER A 116 -3.64 19.43 2.38
C SER A 116 -3.94 18.33 1.37
N TYR A 117 -4.57 18.70 0.26
CA TYR A 117 -4.83 17.82 -0.87
C TYR A 117 -3.77 18.03 -1.93
N GLY A 118 -3.20 16.92 -2.43
CA GLY A 118 -2.35 16.95 -3.61
C GLY A 118 -3.14 17.17 -4.91
N GLU A 119 -2.45 17.17 -6.03
CA GLU A 119 -3.10 17.23 -7.34
C GLU A 119 -3.97 15.99 -7.57
N PRO A 120 -5.19 16.15 -8.13
CA PRO A 120 -6.08 15.03 -8.36
C PRO A 120 -5.69 14.22 -9.59
N THR A 121 -5.59 12.91 -9.43
CA THR A 121 -5.62 11.98 -10.56
C THR A 121 -7.09 11.77 -10.98
N LYS A 122 -7.42 12.11 -12.21
CA LYS A 122 -8.80 12.04 -12.73
C LYS A 122 -9.02 10.76 -13.52
N LYS A 123 -10.20 10.18 -13.40
CA LYS A 123 -10.65 9.01 -14.17
C LYS A 123 -12.15 9.09 -14.43
N GLU A 124 -12.55 8.84 -15.65
CA GLU A 124 -13.97 8.61 -16.00
C GLU A 124 -14.22 7.10 -16.08
N ILE A 125 -15.38 6.67 -15.60
CA ILE A 125 -15.84 5.29 -15.62
C ILE A 125 -17.30 5.22 -16.04
N VAL A 126 -17.72 4.02 -16.42
CA VAL A 126 -19.15 3.71 -16.69
C VAL A 126 -19.55 2.55 -15.80
N ILE A 127 -20.47 2.80 -14.90
CA ILE A 127 -21.06 1.75 -14.04
C ILE A 127 -22.20 1.10 -14.79
N ILE A 128 -22.19 -0.22 -14.85
CA ILE A 128 -23.25 -1.02 -15.46
C ILE A 128 -24.05 -1.66 -14.33
N LYS A 129 -25.39 -1.66 -14.50
CA LYS A 129 -26.31 -2.28 -13.56
C LYS A 129 -25.88 -3.71 -13.21
N ASP A 130 -25.92 -4.05 -11.93
CA ASP A 130 -25.62 -5.38 -11.37
C ASP A 130 -24.22 -5.92 -11.73
N GLN A 131 -23.31 -5.05 -12.18
CA GLN A 131 -21.93 -5.42 -12.46
C GLN A 131 -20.96 -4.76 -11.48
N GLU A 132 -19.85 -5.44 -11.24
CA GLU A 132 -18.72 -4.92 -10.48
C GLU A 132 -17.64 -4.42 -11.43
N GLN A 133 -17.18 -3.19 -11.21
CA GLN A 133 -15.98 -2.64 -11.84
C GLN A 133 -14.88 -2.49 -10.79
N LYS A 134 -13.68 -2.94 -11.13
CA LYS A 134 -12.53 -2.86 -10.21
C LYS A 134 -11.48 -1.92 -10.73
N LEU A 135 -10.99 -1.05 -9.86
CA LEU A 135 -9.89 -0.12 -10.11
C LEU A 135 -8.81 -0.33 -9.07
N LYS A 136 -7.57 -0.12 -9.50
CA LYS A 136 -6.42 0.02 -8.59
C LYS A 136 -5.91 1.45 -8.69
N TYR A 137 -5.92 2.15 -7.57
CA TYR A 137 -5.28 3.45 -7.43
C TYR A 137 -3.96 3.29 -6.70
N THR A 138 -2.88 3.65 -7.35
CA THR A 138 -1.57 3.78 -6.71
C THR A 138 -1.29 5.26 -6.54
N GLY A 139 -1.17 5.71 -5.31
CA GLY A 139 -0.93 7.11 -5.00
C GLY A 139 0.36 7.65 -5.57
N PRO A 140 0.53 8.97 -5.62
CA PRO A 140 1.75 9.60 -6.12
C PRO A 140 2.94 9.30 -5.19
N TYR A 141 4.16 9.37 -5.73
CA TYR A 141 5.38 9.25 -4.93
C TYR A 141 5.59 10.48 -4.02
N ARG A 142 5.04 11.63 -4.39
CA ARG A 142 5.09 12.89 -3.63
C ARG A 142 3.68 13.45 -3.49
N LEU A 143 3.46 14.30 -2.48
CA LEU A 143 2.16 14.93 -2.24
C LEU A 143 1.65 15.71 -3.46
N PHE A 144 2.54 16.37 -4.20
CA PHE A 144 2.24 17.17 -5.38
C PHE A 144 2.57 16.41 -6.67
N GLY A 145 2.06 15.22 -6.82
CA GLY A 145 2.26 14.42 -8.03
C GLY A 145 0.98 13.69 -8.39
N GLU A 146 0.87 13.28 -9.62
CA GLU A 146 -0.23 12.43 -10.06
C GLU A 146 0.01 10.98 -9.60
N GLY A 147 -1.04 10.32 -9.16
CA GLY A 147 -1.08 8.89 -8.95
C GLY A 147 -1.38 8.16 -10.26
N LYS A 148 -1.55 6.85 -10.16
CA LYS A 148 -1.90 5.98 -11.30
C LYS A 148 -3.21 5.26 -11.02
N VAL A 149 -4.14 5.28 -11.97
CA VAL A 149 -5.40 4.51 -11.91
C VAL A 149 -5.41 3.48 -13.02
N GLU A 150 -5.55 2.23 -12.64
CA GLU A 150 -5.60 1.06 -13.54
C GLU A 150 -6.95 0.35 -13.39
N VAL A 151 -7.51 -0.14 -14.50
CA VAL A 151 -8.67 -1.05 -14.45
C VAL A 151 -8.14 -2.45 -14.19
N ILE A 152 -8.73 -3.15 -13.23
CA ILE A 152 -8.39 -4.54 -12.91
C ILE A 152 -9.52 -5.42 -13.47
N GLN A 153 -9.14 -6.46 -14.15
CA GLN A 153 -10.07 -7.51 -14.63
C GLN A 153 -10.34 -8.53 -13.54
#